data_b804f6949b0a16b480b9da30bdc43b81
#
_entry.id   b804f6949b0a16b480b9da30bdc43b81
#
_cell.length_a   1.000
_cell.length_b   1.000
_cell.length_c   1.000
_cell.angle_alpha   90.00
_cell.angle_beta   90.00
_cell.angle_gamma   90.00
#
_symmetry.space_group_name_H-M   'P 1'
#
loop_
_entity.id
_entity.type
_entity.pdbx_description
1 polymer ?
#
loop_
_entity_poly.entity_id
_entity_poly.type
_entity_poly.pdbx_seq_one_letter_code
_entity_poly.pdbx_strand_id
1 'polypeptide(L)'
;MCRIQAYFAIGGIAFLLSSPLQTQTAQTNATTFTSSTELVLIPTVVNDKSGAHISGLTKEEFALKQDGKPRPIAVFEEVKTNSARVRRSEGEHGTFSNFDPGESDYHRLNIIVFDFMNTPFPDQANARIALLKFLSEVAESGEPMCLLALTSRGLTLLHDFTDDPKRLAEGLRKMGSNTQPLIHESTVDPGHPPPSDALGALITKLIRGQLQAEAQLASIERRETASVTVQALQQIATAFRGLPGRKSLIWASSGFPFSLSPPSTLMCEPACPAHQRDEMQSEYDNLWKMMNDAQIAIYSVDLRSTTSRTSADENTFTHPYDIGDPQFDTAAQAQWKEGDTSSTLQLFAENTGGKAFLGGNNLVQTFRQATQDDSSYYMLGYYVSRSSTKAGWHQVSVTISKKGARARYRNGFFLPKDTSTTSARQDVHLALSSPLDFVGVPVSIRWSGTSAGKSAGKTRVKFDLVMPANFTSVDEADRNHMVVDIAAVARNPVGEAVAELSQRIDTHLSPDGLEQIQHHGMTYRNGLQLPPGEYMVRFVVRDSLGNRLGSVAAPISVVP
;
A
#
# COMPACT_ATOMS: atom_id res chain seq x y z
N MET A 1 70.56 -42.94 22.73
CA MET A 1 71.34 -44.11 22.33
C MET A 1 71.11 -44.36 20.86
N CYS A 2 72.26 -44.54 20.14
CA CYS A 2 72.55 -45.12 18.81
C CYS A 2 71.80 -44.44 17.63
N ARG A 3 72.44 -43.60 16.84
CA ARG A 3 73.51 -43.78 15.82
C ARG A 3 73.27 -44.96 14.91
N ILE A 4 73.18 -44.69 13.59
CA ILE A 4 74.14 -45.10 12.55
C ILE A 4 73.91 -44.39 11.24
N GLN A 5 75.01 -43.88 10.70
CA GLN A 5 75.26 -43.29 9.36
C GLN A 5 75.46 -44.41 8.32
N ALA A 6 75.31 -44.03 7.02
CA ALA A 6 76.24 -44.39 5.91
C ALA A 6 75.58 -43.92 4.58
N TYR A 7 76.11 -43.08 3.79
CA TYR A 7 77.21 -42.92 2.84
C TYR A 7 76.91 -43.42 1.41
N PHE A 8 77.03 -42.47 0.47
CA PHE A 8 77.54 -42.49 -0.93
C PHE A 8 76.74 -43.15 -2.07
N ALA A 9 76.40 -42.43 -3.13
CA ALA A 9 77.23 -42.37 -4.35
C ALA A 9 76.70 -41.35 -5.34
N ILE A 10 77.65 -40.68 -6.04
CA ILE A 10 77.57 -39.64 -7.05
C ILE A 10 77.10 -40.26 -8.38
N GLY A 11 76.17 -39.60 -9.06
CA GLY A 11 75.87 -39.85 -10.47
C GLY A 11 75.33 -38.57 -11.10
N GLY A 12 76.21 -37.82 -11.79
CA GLY A 12 75.84 -36.59 -12.50
C GLY A 12 75.06 -36.92 -13.77
N ILE A 13 73.93 -36.30 -13.95
CA ILE A 13 73.20 -36.20 -15.22
C ILE A 13 72.79 -34.73 -15.38
N ALA A 14 73.32 -34.11 -16.44
CA ALA A 14 72.97 -32.77 -16.87
C ALA A 14 71.50 -32.77 -17.31
N PHE A 15 70.68 -32.03 -16.60
CA PHE A 15 69.31 -31.74 -17.02
C PHE A 15 69.24 -30.31 -17.57
N LEU A 16 68.90 -30.22 -18.83
CA LEU A 16 68.53 -28.98 -19.54
C LEU A 16 67.38 -28.27 -18.84
N LEU A 17 67.60 -27.04 -18.41
CA LEU A 17 66.60 -26.16 -17.87
C LEU A 17 65.61 -25.78 -18.97
N SER A 18 64.48 -26.47 -19.06
CA SER A 18 63.27 -25.98 -19.74
C SER A 18 62.42 -25.22 -18.71
N SER A 19 62.50 -23.90 -18.77
CA SER A 19 61.60 -23.03 -18.00
C SER A 19 60.15 -23.21 -18.49
N PRO A 20 59.19 -23.46 -17.60
CA PRO A 20 57.77 -23.45 -17.99
C PRO A 20 57.39 -21.97 -18.27
N LEU A 21 56.98 -21.67 -19.50
CA LEU A 21 56.21 -20.48 -19.79
C LEU A 21 54.96 -20.48 -18.91
N GLN A 22 54.92 -19.61 -17.89
CA GLN A 22 53.70 -19.28 -17.20
C GLN A 22 52.84 -18.48 -18.17
N THR A 23 51.83 -19.15 -18.73
CA THR A 23 50.72 -18.47 -19.39
C THR A 23 49.96 -17.75 -18.31
N GLN A 24 50.18 -16.44 -18.15
CA GLN A 24 49.26 -15.58 -17.41
C GLN A 24 47.95 -15.55 -18.19
N THR A 25 46.98 -16.33 -17.72
CA THR A 25 45.57 -16.13 -18.06
C THR A 25 45.19 -14.76 -17.54
N ALA A 26 45.13 -13.79 -18.44
CA ALA A 26 44.48 -12.51 -18.16
C ALA A 26 43.04 -12.82 -17.74
N GLN A 27 42.75 -12.74 -16.43
CA GLN A 27 41.40 -12.60 -15.93
C GLN A 27 40.89 -11.26 -16.49
N THR A 28 40.21 -11.33 -17.60
CA THR A 28 39.27 -10.28 -18.02
C THR A 28 38.20 -10.24 -16.96
N ASN A 29 38.36 -9.33 -16.00
CA ASN A 29 37.24 -8.86 -15.19
C ASN A 29 36.25 -8.24 -16.18
N ALA A 30 35.35 -9.06 -16.71
CA ALA A 30 34.15 -8.59 -17.38
C ALA A 30 33.36 -7.85 -16.31
N THR A 31 33.46 -6.54 -16.30
CA THR A 31 32.60 -5.66 -15.54
C THR A 31 31.20 -5.89 -16.10
N THR A 32 30.43 -6.76 -15.48
CA THR A 32 29.03 -6.96 -15.80
C THR A 32 28.32 -5.68 -15.39
N PHE A 33 28.11 -4.77 -16.35
CA PHE A 33 27.20 -3.66 -16.16
C PHE A 33 25.80 -4.23 -16.13
N THR A 34 25.27 -4.51 -14.96
CA THR A 34 23.84 -4.69 -14.76
C THR A 34 23.19 -3.32 -14.97
N SER A 35 22.83 -3.02 -16.21
CA SER A 35 21.98 -1.89 -16.53
C SER A 35 20.58 -2.24 -16.01
N SER A 36 20.29 -1.92 -14.74
CA SER A 36 18.95 -2.04 -14.21
C SER A 36 18.08 -0.95 -14.82
N THR A 37 17.33 -1.32 -15.84
CA THR A 37 16.36 -0.46 -16.50
C THR A 37 14.99 -0.73 -15.89
N GLU A 38 14.32 0.31 -15.44
CA GLU A 38 12.98 0.24 -14.86
C GLU A 38 11.95 0.77 -15.86
N LEU A 39 10.85 0.04 -16.06
CA LEU A 39 9.73 0.51 -16.88
C LEU A 39 8.78 1.33 -15.99
N VAL A 40 8.65 2.60 -16.31
CA VAL A 40 7.73 3.53 -15.64
C VAL A 40 6.43 3.59 -16.43
N LEU A 41 5.33 3.09 -15.85
CA LEU A 41 4.00 3.11 -16.46
C LEU A 41 3.21 4.32 -15.95
N ILE A 42 2.55 5.03 -16.86
CA ILE A 42 1.76 6.25 -16.59
C ILE A 42 0.35 6.08 -17.15
N PRO A 43 -0.56 5.50 -16.38
CA PRO A 43 -1.97 5.47 -16.76
C PRO A 43 -2.50 6.90 -16.90
N THR A 44 -2.99 7.25 -18.09
CA THR A 44 -3.42 8.62 -18.43
C THR A 44 -4.87 8.61 -18.86
N VAL A 45 -5.75 9.20 -18.05
CA VAL A 45 -7.16 9.44 -18.40
C VAL A 45 -7.24 10.66 -19.28
N VAL A 46 -7.91 10.54 -20.42
CA VAL A 46 -8.08 11.65 -21.38
C VAL A 46 -9.55 11.92 -21.60
N ASN A 47 -10.00 13.10 -21.17
CA ASN A 47 -11.39 13.50 -21.26
C ASN A 47 -11.54 14.82 -22.04
N ASP A 48 -12.70 15.01 -22.60
CA ASP A 48 -13.12 16.29 -23.17
C ASP A 48 -13.60 17.28 -22.08
N LYS A 49 -14.10 18.43 -22.48
CA LYS A 49 -14.61 19.45 -21.55
C LYS A 49 -15.87 19.01 -20.80
N SER A 50 -16.62 18.06 -21.34
CA SER A 50 -17.83 17.49 -20.70
C SER A 50 -17.49 16.39 -19.68
N GLY A 51 -16.23 15.92 -19.67
CA GLY A 51 -15.77 14.79 -18.86
C GLY A 51 -15.86 13.44 -19.57
N ALA A 52 -16.31 13.40 -20.82
CA ALA A 52 -16.37 12.16 -21.60
C ALA A 52 -14.98 11.74 -22.08
N HIS A 53 -14.71 10.42 -22.02
CA HIS A 53 -13.44 9.85 -22.50
C HIS A 53 -13.24 10.10 -24.00
N ILE A 54 -12.04 10.52 -24.39
CA ILE A 54 -11.64 10.67 -25.78
C ILE A 54 -10.89 9.41 -26.20
N SER A 55 -11.51 8.57 -27.02
CA SER A 55 -10.91 7.34 -27.54
C SER A 55 -10.23 7.53 -28.90
N GLY A 56 -9.39 6.54 -29.31
CA GLY A 56 -8.76 6.49 -30.62
C GLY A 56 -7.61 7.47 -30.83
N LEU A 57 -7.03 8.01 -29.77
CA LEU A 57 -5.80 8.81 -29.87
C LEU A 57 -4.61 7.92 -30.22
N THR A 58 -3.70 8.46 -31.03
CA THR A 58 -2.47 7.75 -31.42
C THR A 58 -1.30 8.17 -30.50
N LYS A 59 -0.23 7.38 -30.52
CA LYS A 59 0.97 7.64 -29.71
C LYS A 59 1.60 9.02 -30.01
N GLU A 60 1.53 9.44 -31.25
CA GLU A 60 2.11 10.70 -31.75
C GLU A 60 1.38 11.94 -31.22
N GLU A 61 0.13 11.77 -30.75
CA GLU A 61 -0.63 12.85 -30.12
C GLU A 61 -0.20 13.12 -28.67
N PHE A 62 0.62 12.22 -28.10
CA PHE A 62 1.13 12.36 -26.73
C PHE A 62 2.60 12.79 -26.71
N ALA A 63 2.93 13.76 -25.87
CA ALA A 63 4.29 14.11 -25.52
C ALA A 63 4.52 13.93 -24.03
N LEU A 64 5.52 13.12 -23.66
CA LEU A 64 5.88 12.78 -22.30
C LEU A 64 7.22 13.41 -21.93
N LYS A 65 7.29 14.01 -20.73
CA LYS A 65 8.54 14.57 -20.17
C LYS A 65 8.74 14.05 -18.75
N GLN A 66 10.00 13.82 -18.41
CA GLN A 66 10.47 13.57 -17.05
C GLN A 66 11.41 14.69 -16.65
N ASP A 67 11.17 15.36 -15.52
CA ASP A 67 11.97 16.48 -15.01
C ASP A 67 12.21 17.55 -16.10
N GLY A 68 11.16 17.85 -16.87
CA GLY A 68 11.19 18.78 -18.00
C GLY A 68 11.83 18.25 -19.28
N LYS A 69 12.48 17.08 -19.27
CA LYS A 69 13.17 16.49 -20.43
C LYS A 69 12.25 15.54 -21.19
N PRO A 70 12.17 15.62 -22.53
CA PRO A 70 11.37 14.69 -23.33
C PRO A 70 11.83 13.24 -23.14
N ARG A 71 10.86 12.32 -23.11
CA ARG A 71 11.09 10.86 -23.03
C ARG A 71 10.34 10.16 -24.16
N PRO A 72 10.96 9.21 -24.86
CA PRO A 72 10.27 8.42 -25.86
C PRO A 72 9.27 7.48 -25.18
N ILE A 73 8.04 7.45 -25.67
CA ILE A 73 7.03 6.49 -25.20
C ILE A 73 7.39 5.11 -25.78
N ALA A 74 7.68 4.15 -24.91
CA ALA A 74 8.02 2.78 -25.29
C ALA A 74 6.79 1.87 -25.27
N VAL A 75 5.85 2.10 -24.34
CA VAL A 75 4.57 1.39 -24.23
C VAL A 75 3.45 2.37 -24.51
N PHE A 76 2.53 2.00 -25.40
CA PHE A 76 1.33 2.77 -25.70
C PHE A 76 0.17 1.82 -25.97
N GLU A 77 -0.90 1.94 -25.19
CA GLU A 77 -2.10 1.13 -25.30
C GLU A 77 -3.32 1.93 -24.85
N GLU A 78 -4.42 1.86 -25.59
CA GLU A 78 -5.72 2.33 -25.13
C GLU A 78 -6.41 1.19 -24.39
N VAL A 79 -6.55 1.31 -23.08
CA VAL A 79 -7.23 0.34 -22.24
C VAL A 79 -8.68 0.74 -22.08
N LYS A 80 -9.58 -0.07 -22.61
CA LYS A 80 -11.02 0.05 -22.45
C LYS A 80 -11.47 -0.99 -21.44
N THR A 81 -11.88 -0.54 -20.28
CA THR A 81 -12.38 -1.45 -19.26
C THR A 81 -13.83 -1.81 -19.56
N ASN A 82 -14.03 -3.03 -20.01
CA ASN A 82 -15.38 -3.62 -20.08
C ASN A 82 -15.77 -4.07 -18.67
N SER A 83 -17.04 -3.85 -18.31
CA SER A 83 -17.60 -4.36 -17.06
C SER A 83 -17.72 -5.88 -17.14
N ALA A 84 -16.68 -6.61 -16.79
CA ALA A 84 -16.77 -8.06 -16.62
C ALA A 84 -16.92 -8.41 -15.15
N ARG A 85 -17.60 -9.50 -14.91
CA ARG A 85 -17.96 -9.97 -13.57
C ARG A 85 -16.74 -10.63 -12.93
N VAL A 86 -16.20 -10.04 -11.87
CA VAL A 86 -15.28 -10.75 -10.98
C VAL A 86 -16.12 -11.73 -10.17
N ARG A 87 -16.17 -12.98 -10.62
CA ARG A 87 -16.62 -14.07 -9.77
C ARG A 87 -15.37 -14.61 -9.06
N ARG A 88 -15.25 -14.37 -7.76
CA ARG A 88 -14.53 -15.37 -6.97
C ARG A 88 -15.32 -16.66 -7.13
N SER A 89 -14.74 -17.64 -7.80
CA SER A 89 -15.30 -18.98 -7.82
C SER A 89 -15.34 -19.41 -6.34
N GLU A 90 -16.52 -19.74 -5.84
CA GLU A 90 -16.60 -20.65 -4.69
C GLU A 90 -15.91 -21.91 -5.21
N GLY A 91 -14.61 -22.05 -4.91
CA GLY A 91 -13.81 -23.19 -5.31
C GLY A 91 -14.51 -24.47 -4.87
N GLU A 92 -14.17 -25.61 -5.49
CA GLU A 92 -14.64 -26.93 -5.06
C GLU A 92 -14.69 -26.97 -3.54
N HIS A 93 -15.77 -27.47 -2.98
CA HIS A 93 -16.03 -27.48 -1.53
C HIS A 93 -14.76 -27.79 -0.73
N GLY A 94 -14.30 -26.81 0.09
CA GLY A 94 -13.09 -26.95 0.91
C GLY A 94 -11.78 -26.43 0.32
N THR A 95 -11.81 -25.77 -0.85
CA THR A 95 -10.64 -25.07 -1.43
C THR A 95 -10.81 -23.56 -1.29
N PHE A 96 -9.80 -22.88 -0.75
CA PHE A 96 -9.75 -21.42 -0.58
C PHE A 96 -8.62 -20.86 -1.45
N SER A 97 -8.87 -19.81 -2.21
CA SER A 97 -7.91 -19.25 -3.17
C SER A 97 -7.92 -17.73 -3.13
N ASN A 98 -6.75 -17.12 -3.37
CA ASN A 98 -6.62 -15.68 -3.59
C ASN A 98 -6.68 -15.30 -5.09
N PHE A 99 -6.83 -16.25 -6.00
CA PHE A 99 -6.89 -16.03 -7.44
C PHE A 99 -8.00 -16.88 -8.07
N ASP A 100 -8.51 -16.42 -9.22
CA ASP A 100 -9.41 -17.21 -10.05
C ASP A 100 -8.67 -17.67 -11.31
N PRO A 101 -8.49 -18.98 -11.53
CA PRO A 101 -7.77 -19.50 -12.70
C PRO A 101 -8.51 -19.30 -14.03
N GLY A 102 -9.77 -18.85 -14.01
CA GLY A 102 -10.62 -18.70 -15.20
C GLY A 102 -10.66 -17.31 -15.84
N GLU A 103 -10.14 -16.27 -15.18
CA GLU A 103 -10.25 -14.90 -15.67
C GLU A 103 -8.87 -14.22 -15.84
N SER A 104 -8.41 -14.13 -17.11
CA SER A 104 -7.20 -13.38 -17.46
C SER A 104 -7.45 -11.90 -17.77
N ASP A 105 -8.70 -11.46 -17.91
CA ASP A 105 -9.07 -10.08 -18.24
C ASP A 105 -9.54 -9.35 -16.99
N TYR A 106 -8.59 -8.75 -16.26
CA TYR A 106 -8.92 -7.92 -15.10
C TYR A 106 -9.48 -6.58 -15.55
N HIS A 107 -10.69 -6.38 -15.11
CA HIS A 107 -11.46 -5.19 -15.35
C HIS A 107 -11.26 -4.20 -14.19
N ARG A 108 -11.95 -3.10 -14.28
CA ARG A 108 -11.98 -2.04 -13.31
C ARG A 108 -12.29 -2.54 -11.88
N LEU A 109 -11.41 -2.24 -10.94
CA LEU A 109 -11.58 -2.56 -9.53
C LEU A 109 -11.76 -1.28 -8.72
N ASN A 110 -12.91 -1.16 -8.05
CA ASN A 110 -13.22 -0.07 -7.15
C ASN A 110 -13.02 -0.52 -5.69
N ILE A 111 -12.08 0.12 -5.00
CA ILE A 111 -11.79 -0.13 -3.60
C ILE A 111 -12.31 1.09 -2.83
N ILE A 112 -13.36 0.92 -2.02
CA ILE A 112 -13.92 1.99 -1.21
C ILE A 112 -13.39 1.86 0.21
N VAL A 113 -12.69 2.88 0.69
CA VAL A 113 -12.25 2.99 2.08
C VAL A 113 -13.06 4.08 2.77
N PHE A 114 -13.79 3.70 3.79
CA PHE A 114 -14.42 4.63 4.71
C PHE A 114 -13.51 4.90 5.89
N ASP A 115 -12.99 6.11 5.98
CA ASP A 115 -12.04 6.50 7.01
C ASP A 115 -12.77 7.04 8.25
N PHE A 116 -13.09 6.13 9.18
CA PHE A 116 -13.72 6.50 10.45
C PHE A 116 -12.74 7.17 11.41
N MET A 117 -11.45 6.93 11.26
CA MET A 117 -10.45 7.43 12.18
C MET A 117 -10.20 8.94 12.00
N ASN A 118 -10.17 9.38 10.73
CA ASN A 118 -9.90 10.78 10.37
C ASN A 118 -11.18 11.56 10.04
N THR A 119 -12.36 11.05 10.41
CA THR A 119 -13.65 11.68 10.15
C THR A 119 -14.39 11.93 11.46
N PRO A 120 -14.79 13.18 11.78
CA PRO A 120 -15.61 13.48 12.94
C PRO A 120 -16.94 12.74 12.93
N PHE A 121 -17.44 12.41 14.12
CA PHE A 121 -18.65 11.59 14.27
C PHE A 121 -19.89 12.12 13.50
N PRO A 122 -20.21 13.42 13.49
CA PRO A 122 -21.34 13.96 12.72
C PRO A 122 -21.17 13.70 11.21
N ASP A 123 -19.97 13.86 10.67
CA ASP A 123 -19.67 13.62 9.26
C ASP A 123 -19.69 12.14 8.91
N GLN A 124 -19.29 11.23 9.84
CA GLN A 124 -19.41 9.78 9.67
C GLN A 124 -20.87 9.36 9.44
N ALA A 125 -21.80 9.90 10.22
CA ALA A 125 -23.21 9.56 10.11
C ALA A 125 -23.80 9.98 8.75
N ASN A 126 -23.53 11.21 8.32
CA ASN A 126 -23.99 11.75 7.04
C ASN A 126 -23.37 10.98 5.85
N ALA A 127 -22.08 10.72 5.90
CA ALA A 127 -21.37 10.01 4.85
C ALA A 127 -21.84 8.55 4.74
N ARG A 128 -22.13 7.88 5.87
CA ARG A 128 -22.67 6.52 5.91
C ARG A 128 -24.03 6.43 5.23
N ILE A 129 -24.93 7.39 5.51
CA ILE A 129 -26.24 7.49 4.84
C ILE A 129 -26.05 7.70 3.34
N ALA A 130 -25.16 8.60 2.94
CA ALA A 130 -24.88 8.86 1.54
C ALA A 130 -24.29 7.64 0.81
N LEU A 131 -23.36 6.92 1.45
CA LEU A 131 -22.76 5.70 0.87
C LEU A 131 -23.81 4.58 0.75
N LEU A 132 -24.65 4.37 1.75
CA LEU A 132 -25.76 3.40 1.67
C LEU A 132 -26.74 3.74 0.55
N LYS A 133 -27.08 5.03 0.37
CA LYS A 133 -27.91 5.51 -0.72
C LYS A 133 -27.25 5.29 -2.08
N PHE A 134 -25.97 5.63 -2.22
CA PHE A 134 -25.19 5.37 -3.44
C PHE A 134 -25.21 3.88 -3.79
N LEU A 135 -24.90 2.99 -2.84
CA LEU A 135 -24.92 1.55 -3.06
C LEU A 135 -26.31 1.03 -3.48
N SER A 136 -27.40 1.62 -2.95
CA SER A 136 -28.76 1.24 -3.36
C SER A 136 -29.12 1.68 -4.77
N GLU A 137 -28.51 2.77 -5.26
CA GLU A 137 -28.74 3.34 -6.59
C GLU A 137 -27.86 2.70 -7.68
N VAL A 138 -26.71 2.12 -7.31
CA VAL A 138 -25.72 1.50 -8.22
C VAL A 138 -26.00 0.01 -8.43
N ALA A 139 -27.08 -0.52 -7.84
CA ALA A 139 -27.41 -1.95 -7.85
C ALA A 139 -27.43 -2.65 -9.23
N GLU A 140 -27.41 -1.89 -10.33
CA GLU A 140 -27.48 -2.42 -11.70
C GLU A 140 -26.15 -2.28 -12.49
N SER A 141 -25.10 -1.66 -11.91
CA SER A 141 -23.87 -1.37 -12.70
C SER A 141 -22.99 -2.58 -12.97
N GLY A 142 -23.11 -3.65 -12.18
CA GLY A 142 -22.32 -4.88 -12.33
C GLY A 142 -20.81 -4.69 -12.11
N GLU A 143 -20.38 -3.53 -11.61
CA GLU A 143 -18.96 -3.25 -11.34
C GLU A 143 -18.53 -3.83 -10.00
N PRO A 144 -17.44 -4.61 -9.95
CA PRO A 144 -16.96 -5.17 -8.70
C PRO A 144 -16.40 -4.08 -7.78
N MET A 145 -16.88 -4.07 -6.55
CA MET A 145 -16.47 -3.15 -5.49
C MET A 145 -16.08 -3.91 -4.23
N CYS A 146 -15.03 -3.45 -3.56
CA CYS A 146 -14.61 -3.89 -2.24
C CYS A 146 -14.84 -2.77 -1.24
N LEU A 147 -15.30 -3.08 -0.03
CA LEU A 147 -15.55 -2.09 1.02
C LEU A 147 -14.68 -2.35 2.24
N LEU A 148 -13.89 -1.35 2.59
CA LEU A 148 -12.97 -1.33 3.71
C LEU A 148 -13.35 -0.21 4.68
N ALA A 149 -12.97 -0.36 5.93
CA ALA A 149 -13.03 0.68 6.95
C ALA A 149 -11.66 0.89 7.59
N LEU A 150 -11.27 2.14 7.76
CA LEU A 150 -10.12 2.50 8.58
C LEU A 150 -10.60 2.94 9.96
N THR A 151 -10.11 2.28 11.00
CA THR A 151 -10.43 2.54 12.41
C THR A 151 -9.14 2.67 13.23
N SER A 152 -9.25 3.00 14.50
CA SER A 152 -8.10 3.00 15.43
C SER A 152 -7.39 1.64 15.56
N ARG A 153 -8.05 0.55 15.17
CA ARG A 153 -7.45 -0.80 15.12
C ARG A 153 -6.79 -1.11 13.77
N GLY A 154 -6.75 -0.14 12.84
CA GLY A 154 -6.25 -0.30 11.49
C GLY A 154 -7.33 -0.62 10.46
N LEU A 155 -6.92 -1.19 9.35
CA LEU A 155 -7.79 -1.53 8.23
C LEU A 155 -8.66 -2.75 8.57
N THR A 156 -9.95 -2.65 8.23
CA THR A 156 -10.93 -3.74 8.40
C THR A 156 -11.65 -3.99 7.08
N LEU A 157 -11.75 -5.25 6.67
CA LEU A 157 -12.52 -5.65 5.50
C LEU A 157 -13.99 -5.78 5.90
N LEU A 158 -14.86 -4.90 5.38
CA LEU A 158 -16.30 -4.96 5.60
C LEU A 158 -16.96 -5.91 4.60
N HIS A 159 -16.52 -5.88 3.36
CA HIS A 159 -16.90 -6.83 2.32
C HIS A 159 -15.85 -6.89 1.23
N ASP A 160 -15.51 -8.09 0.81
CA ASP A 160 -14.62 -8.34 -0.31
C ASP A 160 -15.28 -7.98 -1.66
N PHE A 161 -14.51 -8.08 -2.76
CA PHE A 161 -15.03 -7.75 -4.07
C PHE A 161 -16.33 -8.49 -4.39
N THR A 162 -17.34 -7.72 -4.75
CA THR A 162 -18.66 -8.19 -5.16
C THR A 162 -19.26 -7.22 -6.17
N ASP A 163 -20.01 -7.75 -7.12
CA ASP A 163 -20.88 -7.00 -8.03
C ASP A 163 -22.29 -6.79 -7.44
N ASP A 164 -22.55 -7.29 -6.22
CA ASP A 164 -23.81 -7.11 -5.49
C ASP A 164 -23.69 -5.99 -4.44
N PRO A 165 -24.20 -4.78 -4.72
CA PRO A 165 -24.14 -3.65 -3.79
C PRO A 165 -24.89 -3.88 -2.49
N LYS A 166 -25.87 -4.81 -2.46
CA LYS A 166 -26.61 -5.12 -1.23
C LYS A 166 -25.71 -5.76 -0.18
N ARG A 167 -24.79 -6.63 -0.61
CA ARG A 167 -23.80 -7.25 0.28
C ARG A 167 -22.86 -6.19 0.89
N LEU A 168 -22.42 -5.20 0.08
CA LEU A 168 -21.62 -4.07 0.57
C LEU A 168 -22.39 -3.25 1.60
N ALA A 169 -23.69 -2.95 1.32
CA ALA A 169 -24.54 -2.22 2.23
C ALA A 169 -24.77 -2.99 3.55
N GLU A 170 -24.89 -4.31 3.51
CA GLU A 170 -24.97 -5.15 4.70
C GLU A 170 -23.67 -5.12 5.52
N GLY A 171 -22.51 -5.20 4.87
CA GLY A 171 -21.21 -5.04 5.51
C GLY A 171 -21.10 -3.72 6.25
N LEU A 172 -21.51 -2.62 5.61
CA LEU A 172 -21.52 -1.29 6.21
C LEU A 172 -22.51 -1.17 7.38
N ARG A 173 -23.71 -1.80 7.29
CA ARG A 173 -24.71 -1.80 8.38
C ARG A 173 -24.24 -2.58 9.61
N LYS A 174 -23.54 -3.70 9.43
CA LYS A 174 -23.01 -4.52 10.52
C LYS A 174 -21.93 -3.80 11.33
N MET A 175 -21.27 -2.83 10.75
CA MET A 175 -20.31 -2.01 11.47
C MET A 175 -21.06 -1.08 12.42
N GLY A 176 -20.94 -1.33 13.72
CA GLY A 176 -21.60 -0.56 14.78
C GLY A 176 -21.20 0.93 14.77
N SER A 177 -22.03 1.76 15.40
CA SER A 177 -21.82 3.21 15.57
C SER A 177 -20.72 3.58 16.58
N ASN A 178 -19.97 2.60 17.12
CA ASN A 178 -19.02 2.78 18.23
C ASN A 178 -17.56 3.03 17.79
N THR A 179 -17.33 3.53 16.59
CA THR A 179 -16.00 3.96 16.19
C THR A 179 -15.80 5.41 16.60
N GLN A 180 -15.25 5.61 17.80
CA GLN A 180 -14.88 6.95 18.25
C GLN A 180 -13.65 7.42 17.43
N PRO A 181 -13.67 8.65 16.90
CA PRO A 181 -12.48 9.25 16.33
C PRO A 181 -11.45 9.46 17.45
N LEU A 182 -10.16 9.26 17.13
CA LEU A 182 -9.05 9.52 18.06
C LEU A 182 -8.80 11.02 18.29
N ILE A 183 -9.48 11.89 17.54
CA ILE A 183 -9.29 13.33 17.63
C ILE A 183 -10.14 13.86 18.80
N HIS A 184 -9.50 14.21 19.89
CA HIS A 184 -10.12 14.97 20.98
C HIS A 184 -10.14 16.45 20.60
N GLU A 185 -11.32 17.05 20.60
CA GLU A 185 -11.43 18.51 20.57
C GLU A 185 -10.92 19.05 21.92
N SER A 186 -10.05 20.05 21.86
CA SER A 186 -9.58 20.74 23.07
C SER A 186 -10.77 21.33 23.83
N THR A 187 -10.90 20.96 25.09
CA THR A 187 -12.02 21.41 25.96
C THR A 187 -11.66 22.64 26.77
N VAL A 188 -10.51 23.26 26.50
CA VAL A 188 -10.13 24.48 27.23
C VAL A 188 -10.95 25.66 26.70
N ASP A 189 -11.98 26.03 27.45
CA ASP A 189 -12.64 27.34 27.32
C ASP A 189 -11.62 28.40 27.79
N PRO A 190 -11.12 29.28 26.93
CA PRO A 190 -10.13 30.29 27.32
C PRO A 190 -10.69 31.35 28.26
N GLY A 191 -11.96 31.26 28.72
CA GLY A 191 -12.52 32.08 29.76
C GLY A 191 -12.15 33.56 29.71
N HIS A 192 -12.63 34.36 30.67
CA HIS A 192 -12.34 35.79 30.79
C HIS A 192 -10.84 36.06 31.00
N PRO A 193 -10.34 37.22 30.54
CA PRO A 193 -8.95 37.61 30.71
C PRO A 193 -8.50 37.51 32.20
N PRO A 194 -7.35 36.87 32.45
CA PRO A 194 -6.82 36.85 33.80
C PRO A 194 -6.53 38.28 34.27
N PRO A 195 -6.70 38.56 35.58
CA PRO A 195 -6.37 39.85 36.16
C PRO A 195 -4.94 40.28 35.84
N SER A 196 -4.69 41.56 35.69
CA SER A 196 -3.35 42.13 35.37
C SER A 196 -2.36 42.15 36.54
N ASP A 197 -2.67 41.46 37.61
CA ASP A 197 -1.86 41.33 38.83
C ASP A 197 -0.98 40.07 38.84
N ALA A 198 -0.24 39.88 39.95
CA ALA A 198 0.62 38.70 40.12
C ALA A 198 -0.14 37.37 40.10
N LEU A 199 -1.41 37.36 40.50
CA LEU A 199 -2.28 36.20 40.43
C LEU A 199 -2.65 35.88 38.97
N GLY A 200 -2.96 36.90 38.18
CA GLY A 200 -3.22 36.77 36.74
C GLY A 200 -2.01 36.24 35.99
N ALA A 201 -0.79 36.65 36.33
CA ALA A 201 0.45 36.11 35.76
C ALA A 201 0.62 34.60 36.09
N LEU A 202 0.27 34.17 37.29
CA LEU A 202 0.32 32.76 37.68
C LEU A 202 -0.73 31.93 36.93
N ILE A 203 -1.97 32.44 36.82
CA ILE A 203 -3.06 31.81 36.04
C ILE A 203 -2.66 31.67 34.57
N THR A 204 -2.13 32.71 33.97
CA THR A 204 -1.62 32.69 32.58
C THR A 204 -0.54 31.61 32.40
N LYS A 205 0.38 31.48 33.36
CA LYS A 205 1.43 30.43 33.30
C LYS A 205 0.87 29.04 33.42
N LEU A 206 -0.14 28.81 34.25
CA LEU A 206 -0.83 27.51 34.37
C LEU A 206 -1.59 27.15 33.10
N ILE A 207 -2.38 28.09 32.56
CA ILE A 207 -3.11 27.91 31.29
C ILE A 207 -2.11 27.59 30.16
N ARG A 208 -1.01 28.34 30.06
CA ARG A 208 0.04 28.09 29.06
C ARG A 208 0.64 26.69 29.21
N GLY A 209 0.93 26.25 30.44
CA GLY A 209 1.42 24.88 30.70
C GLY A 209 0.44 23.80 30.28
N GLN A 210 -0.85 24.02 30.53
CA GLN A 210 -1.91 23.10 30.12
C GLN A 210 -2.05 23.05 28.60
N LEU A 211 -2.09 24.21 27.92
CA LEU A 211 -2.15 24.26 26.46
C LEU A 211 -0.94 23.61 25.79
N GLN A 212 0.27 23.78 26.38
CA GLN A 212 1.46 23.08 25.87
C GLN A 212 1.36 21.57 26.04
N ALA A 213 0.86 21.08 27.17
CA ALA A 213 0.66 19.65 27.41
C ALA A 213 -0.39 19.06 26.45
N GLU A 214 -1.51 19.75 26.23
CA GLU A 214 -2.53 19.36 25.27
C GLU A 214 -2.01 19.35 23.83
N ALA A 215 -1.23 20.37 23.44
CA ALA A 215 -0.58 20.40 22.12
C ALA A 215 0.40 19.25 21.91
N GLN A 216 1.13 18.85 22.95
CA GLN A 216 2.01 17.67 22.90
C GLN A 216 1.21 16.37 22.73
N LEU A 217 0.15 16.16 23.51
CA LEU A 217 -0.72 15.00 23.39
C LEU A 217 -1.34 14.94 21.98
N ALA A 218 -1.89 16.04 21.50
CA ALA A 218 -2.46 16.12 20.16
C ALA A 218 -1.42 15.85 19.04
N SER A 219 -0.15 16.17 19.27
CA SER A 219 0.93 15.84 18.32
C SER A 219 1.24 14.35 18.28
N ILE A 220 1.21 13.68 19.44
CA ILE A 220 1.42 12.22 19.57
C ILE A 220 0.26 11.49 18.89
N GLU A 221 -0.99 11.85 19.21
CA GLU A 221 -2.18 11.28 18.62
C GLU A 221 -2.20 11.43 17.09
N ARG A 222 -1.86 12.61 16.57
CA ARG A 222 -1.74 12.84 15.12
C ARG A 222 -0.69 11.97 14.48
N ARG A 223 0.47 11.77 15.12
CA ARG A 223 1.55 10.91 14.61
C ARG A 223 1.11 9.45 14.56
N GLU A 224 0.44 8.96 15.60
CA GLU A 224 -0.10 7.61 15.67
C GLU A 224 -1.16 7.40 14.58
N THR A 225 -2.11 8.32 14.45
CA THR A 225 -3.14 8.32 13.42
C THR A 225 -2.55 8.35 12.01
N ALA A 226 -1.50 9.15 11.78
CA ALA A 226 -0.78 9.20 10.51
C ALA A 226 -0.12 7.85 10.19
N SER A 227 0.56 7.24 11.17
CA SER A 227 1.21 5.95 11.01
C SER A 227 0.21 4.85 10.63
N VAL A 228 -0.94 4.77 11.33
CA VAL A 228 -1.99 3.80 11.03
C VAL A 228 -2.58 4.02 9.63
N THR A 229 -2.78 5.29 9.22
CA THR A 229 -3.29 5.63 7.89
C THR A 229 -2.31 5.23 6.78
N VAL A 230 -1.02 5.53 6.95
CA VAL A 230 0.04 5.13 6.01
C VAL A 230 0.14 3.60 5.91
N GLN A 231 0.11 2.90 7.04
CA GLN A 231 0.12 1.43 7.06
C GLN A 231 -1.09 0.83 6.33
N ALA A 232 -2.28 1.41 6.49
CA ALA A 232 -3.48 0.97 5.79
C ALA A 232 -3.32 1.12 4.26
N LEU A 233 -2.82 2.26 3.80
CA LEU A 233 -2.54 2.50 2.39
C LEU A 233 -1.46 1.55 1.83
N GLN A 234 -0.41 1.28 2.60
CA GLN A 234 0.64 0.32 2.24
C GLN A 234 0.09 -1.12 2.14
N GLN A 235 -0.80 -1.51 3.06
CA GLN A 235 -1.48 -2.82 3.00
C GLN A 235 -2.32 -2.94 1.73
N ILE A 236 -3.11 -1.92 1.38
CA ILE A 236 -3.91 -1.87 0.16
C ILE A 236 -3.01 -1.97 -1.08
N ALA A 237 -1.94 -1.16 -1.14
CA ALA A 237 -1.01 -1.17 -2.26
C ALA A 237 -0.36 -2.55 -2.45
N THR A 238 0.08 -3.17 -1.36
CA THR A 238 0.73 -4.49 -1.39
C THR A 238 -0.27 -5.59 -1.76
N ALA A 239 -1.50 -5.54 -1.22
CA ALA A 239 -2.52 -6.55 -1.48
C ALA A 239 -2.89 -6.60 -2.98
N PHE A 240 -3.03 -5.45 -3.62
CA PHE A 240 -3.50 -5.35 -5.01
C PHE A 240 -2.41 -5.14 -6.06
N ARG A 241 -1.12 -5.14 -5.67
CA ARG A 241 0.02 -4.97 -6.59
C ARG A 241 0.08 -6.05 -7.68
N GLY A 242 -0.35 -7.28 -7.37
CA GLY A 242 -0.32 -8.40 -8.31
C GLY A 242 -1.41 -8.36 -9.39
N LEU A 243 -2.45 -7.55 -9.21
CA LEU A 243 -3.52 -7.44 -10.19
C LEU A 243 -3.11 -6.49 -11.32
N PRO A 244 -3.25 -6.89 -12.59
CA PRO A 244 -2.98 -6.01 -13.71
C PRO A 244 -4.01 -4.88 -13.80
N GLY A 245 -3.66 -3.82 -14.54
CA GLY A 245 -4.53 -2.68 -14.79
C GLY A 245 -4.60 -1.68 -13.65
N ARG A 246 -5.26 -0.54 -13.93
CA ARG A 246 -5.46 0.56 -13.00
C ARG A 246 -6.58 0.23 -12.01
N LYS A 247 -6.37 0.53 -10.73
CA LYS A 247 -7.34 0.37 -9.65
C LYS A 247 -7.73 1.72 -9.09
N SER A 248 -9.02 1.91 -8.81
CA SER A 248 -9.56 3.11 -8.18
C SER A 248 -9.69 2.90 -6.67
N LEU A 249 -8.93 3.66 -5.90
CA LEU A 249 -9.09 3.73 -4.44
C LEU A 249 -9.92 4.96 -4.08
N ILE A 250 -11.19 4.77 -3.72
CA ILE A 250 -12.09 5.82 -3.29
C ILE A 250 -11.89 6.00 -1.78
N TRP A 251 -11.14 7.05 -1.42
CA TRP A 251 -10.83 7.38 -0.03
C TRP A 251 -11.83 8.40 0.49
N ALA A 252 -12.80 7.92 1.27
CA ALA A 252 -13.83 8.75 1.87
C ALA A 252 -13.40 9.15 3.29
N SER A 253 -13.00 10.43 3.47
CA SER A 253 -12.41 10.95 4.71
C SER A 253 -12.67 12.44 4.85
N SER A 254 -12.66 12.97 6.06
CA SER A 254 -12.64 14.41 6.31
C SER A 254 -11.24 15.02 6.23
N GLY A 255 -10.19 14.20 6.02
CA GLY A 255 -8.83 14.64 5.85
C GLY A 255 -7.79 13.56 6.09
N PHE A 256 -6.54 13.91 5.86
CA PHE A 256 -5.42 13.11 6.31
C PHE A 256 -4.83 13.72 7.59
N PRO A 257 -4.32 12.92 8.51
CA PRO A 257 -3.80 13.40 9.80
C PRO A 257 -2.43 14.07 9.71
N PHE A 258 -1.94 14.33 8.50
CA PHE A 258 -0.61 14.88 8.23
C PHE A 258 -0.62 15.81 7.02
N SER A 259 0.28 16.79 7.03
CA SER A 259 0.52 17.70 5.91
C SER A 259 1.60 17.13 4.99
N LEU A 260 1.28 17.05 3.69
CA LEU A 260 2.23 16.72 2.62
C LEU A 260 2.75 17.96 1.90
N SER A 261 2.17 19.14 2.18
CA SER A 261 2.66 20.37 1.59
C SER A 261 4.09 20.60 2.08
N PRO A 262 5.07 20.84 1.18
CA PRO A 262 6.35 21.35 1.64
C PRO A 262 6.03 22.64 2.41
N PRO A 263 6.48 22.78 3.64
CA PRO A 263 6.27 24.03 4.35
C PRO A 263 6.83 25.13 3.46
N SER A 264 6.00 26.08 3.09
CA SER A 264 6.50 27.29 2.44
C SER A 264 7.61 27.79 3.38
N THR A 265 8.82 27.90 2.86
CA THR A 265 10.05 28.23 3.58
C THR A 265 9.95 29.53 4.41
N LEU A 266 8.84 30.24 4.33
CA LEU A 266 8.56 31.50 4.99
C LEU A 266 7.81 31.41 6.32
N MET A 267 7.20 30.26 6.68
CA MET A 267 6.31 30.20 7.85
C MET A 267 6.60 29.11 8.90
N CYS A 268 7.57 28.22 8.65
CA CYS A 268 7.91 27.15 9.60
C CYS A 268 9.26 27.29 10.32
N GLU A 269 9.98 28.39 10.15
CA GLU A 269 11.15 28.69 11.00
C GLU A 269 10.70 29.51 12.22
N PRO A 270 10.97 29.07 13.45
CA PRO A 270 11.75 27.93 13.95
C PRO A 270 10.92 26.77 14.55
N ALA A 271 9.62 26.66 14.27
CA ALA A 271 8.69 25.83 15.05
C ALA A 271 8.58 24.34 14.60
N CYS A 272 9.12 23.95 13.45
CA CYS A 272 9.08 22.55 13.03
C CYS A 272 10.44 21.88 13.17
N PRO A 273 10.61 20.91 14.09
CA PRO A 273 11.84 20.15 14.19
C PRO A 273 12.17 19.44 12.88
N ALA A 274 13.35 19.70 12.33
CA ALA A 274 13.81 19.12 11.06
C ALA A 274 13.74 17.57 11.05
N HIS A 275 13.98 16.94 12.19
CA HIS A 275 13.95 15.49 12.38
C HIS A 275 12.58 14.84 12.15
N GLN A 276 11.47 15.50 12.50
CA GLN A 276 10.13 14.95 12.28
C GLN A 276 9.73 14.94 10.81
N ARG A 277 10.25 15.87 10.01
CA ARG A 277 10.02 15.90 8.55
C ARG A 277 10.72 14.75 7.84
N ASP A 278 11.98 14.48 8.20
CA ASP A 278 12.78 13.45 7.53
C ASP A 278 12.25 12.04 7.78
N GLU A 279 11.80 11.72 9.01
CA GLU A 279 11.26 10.42 9.36
C GLU A 279 9.95 10.11 8.60
N MET A 280 9.00 11.04 8.58
CA MET A 280 7.72 10.85 7.90
C MET A 280 7.86 10.96 6.37
N GLN A 281 8.78 11.76 5.86
CA GLN A 281 9.01 11.92 4.43
C GLN A 281 9.40 10.60 3.77
N SER A 282 10.29 9.82 4.38
CA SER A 282 10.70 8.53 3.85
C SER A 282 9.55 7.52 3.79
N GLU A 283 8.62 7.56 4.77
CA GLU A 283 7.42 6.72 4.77
C GLU A 283 6.47 7.10 3.64
N TYR A 284 6.28 8.40 3.38
CA TYR A 284 5.46 8.89 2.27
C TYR A 284 6.07 8.57 0.91
N ASP A 285 7.37 8.76 0.74
CA ASP A 285 8.07 8.44 -0.50
C ASP A 285 7.93 6.96 -0.85
N ASN A 286 8.07 6.09 0.17
CA ASN A 286 7.82 4.66 0.00
C ASN A 286 6.35 4.36 -0.32
N LEU A 287 5.41 5.00 0.35
CA LEU A 287 3.99 4.86 0.08
C LEU A 287 3.64 5.25 -1.38
N TRP A 288 4.16 6.40 -1.86
CA TRP A 288 3.97 6.83 -3.24
C TRP A 288 4.48 5.80 -4.23
N LYS A 289 5.68 5.23 -3.97
CA LYS A 289 6.22 4.17 -4.79
C LYS A 289 5.30 2.96 -4.81
N MET A 290 4.86 2.49 -3.65
CA MET A 290 4.01 1.31 -3.53
C MET A 290 2.67 1.50 -4.25
N MET A 291 2.01 2.66 -4.10
CA MET A 291 0.77 3.00 -4.79
C MET A 291 0.95 3.06 -6.31
N ASN A 292 2.04 3.65 -6.77
CA ASN A 292 2.36 3.75 -8.18
C ASN A 292 2.70 2.38 -8.80
N ASP A 293 3.46 1.54 -8.10
CA ASP A 293 3.78 0.16 -8.52
C ASP A 293 2.51 -0.71 -8.61
N ALA A 294 1.58 -0.50 -7.69
CA ALA A 294 0.28 -1.16 -7.69
C ALA A 294 -0.71 -0.57 -8.70
N GLN A 295 -0.36 0.50 -9.41
CA GLN A 295 -1.24 1.25 -10.34
C GLN A 295 -2.56 1.68 -9.69
N ILE A 296 -2.51 2.09 -8.43
CA ILE A 296 -3.66 2.58 -7.67
C ILE A 296 -3.76 4.10 -7.83
N ALA A 297 -4.92 4.57 -8.28
CA ALA A 297 -5.29 5.98 -8.31
C ALA A 297 -6.22 6.31 -7.16
N ILE A 298 -5.89 7.33 -6.36
CA ILE A 298 -6.69 7.74 -5.22
C ILE A 298 -7.72 8.78 -5.66
N TYR A 299 -8.98 8.48 -5.37
CA TYR A 299 -10.12 9.37 -5.51
C TYR A 299 -10.53 9.83 -4.12
N SER A 300 -10.08 11.01 -3.72
CA SER A 300 -10.35 11.55 -2.39
C SER A 300 -11.75 12.15 -2.36
N VAL A 301 -12.62 11.66 -1.48
CA VAL A 301 -13.97 12.20 -1.24
C VAL A 301 -13.99 12.88 0.13
N ASP A 302 -14.09 14.20 0.13
CA ASP A 302 -14.20 15.01 1.34
C ASP A 302 -15.58 14.83 1.98
N LEU A 303 -15.63 14.28 3.19
CA LEU A 303 -16.84 13.96 3.92
C LEU A 303 -17.35 15.12 4.80
N ARG A 304 -16.58 16.21 4.91
CA ARG A 304 -16.97 17.35 5.75
C ARG A 304 -18.27 17.99 5.24
N SER A 305 -19.21 18.16 6.16
CA SER A 305 -20.46 18.86 5.88
C SER A 305 -20.23 20.39 5.81
N THR A 306 -21.13 21.09 5.14
CA THR A 306 -21.13 22.57 5.15
C THR A 306 -21.30 23.12 6.56
N THR A 307 -21.98 22.40 7.44
CA THR A 307 -22.20 22.77 8.85
C THR A 307 -20.91 22.68 9.67
N SER A 308 -20.09 21.67 9.44
CA SER A 308 -18.78 21.55 10.10
C SER A 308 -17.77 22.59 9.62
N ARG A 309 -17.95 23.14 8.40
CA ARG A 309 -17.14 24.25 7.88
C ARG A 309 -17.52 25.59 8.48
N THR A 310 -18.84 25.85 8.61
CA THR A 310 -19.33 27.11 9.19
C THR A 310 -19.06 27.20 10.69
N SER A 311 -19.04 26.08 11.42
CA SER A 311 -18.67 26.08 12.85
C SER A 311 -17.19 26.38 13.08
N ALA A 312 -16.31 26.07 12.14
CA ALA A 312 -14.91 26.53 12.17
C ALA A 312 -14.80 28.05 11.90
N ASP A 313 -15.64 28.59 11.01
CA ASP A 313 -15.70 30.02 10.70
C ASP A 313 -16.36 30.85 11.80
N GLU A 314 -17.41 30.34 12.48
CA GLU A 314 -18.10 31.07 13.56
C GLU A 314 -17.30 31.14 14.86
N ASN A 315 -16.41 30.19 15.15
CA ASN A 315 -15.46 30.28 16.26
C ASN A 315 -14.27 31.22 16.01
N THR A 316 -14.22 31.84 14.82
CA THR A 316 -13.17 32.81 14.45
C THR A 316 -13.37 34.19 15.07
N PHE A 317 -14.38 34.39 15.94
CA PHE A 317 -14.61 35.69 16.59
C PHE A 317 -13.65 35.92 17.75
N THR A 318 -12.61 36.66 17.43
CA THR A 318 -11.93 37.68 18.23
C THR A 318 -11.90 37.44 19.74
N HIS A 319 -10.92 36.68 20.21
CA HIS A 319 -10.50 36.79 21.60
C HIS A 319 -9.68 38.06 21.78
N PRO A 320 -10.00 38.89 22.79
CA PRO A 320 -9.30 40.18 23.07
C PRO A 320 -7.82 40.04 23.38
N TYR A 321 -7.27 38.83 23.38
CA TYR A 321 -5.87 38.53 23.72
C TYR A 321 -4.94 38.30 22.51
N ASP A 322 -5.48 38.35 21.30
CA ASP A 322 -4.73 38.07 20.05
C ASP A 322 -3.84 39.23 19.59
N ILE A 323 -3.55 40.17 20.43
CA ILE A 323 -2.66 41.26 20.03
C ILE A 323 -1.21 40.80 20.21
N GLY A 324 -0.68 40.14 19.20
CA GLY A 324 0.75 40.08 18.92
C GLY A 324 1.53 38.83 19.29
N ASP A 325 0.92 37.71 19.69
CA ASP A 325 1.65 36.45 19.91
C ASP A 325 1.18 35.38 18.89
N PRO A 326 1.97 35.05 17.86
CA PRO A 326 1.61 34.03 16.84
C PRO A 326 1.40 32.63 17.41
N GLN A 327 1.78 32.38 18.67
CA GLN A 327 1.61 31.08 19.33
C GLN A 327 0.18 30.89 19.89
N PHE A 328 -0.64 31.92 19.96
CA PHE A 328 -2.01 31.88 20.50
C PHE A 328 -3.11 32.07 19.47
N ASP A 329 -2.78 32.20 18.20
CA ASP A 329 -3.78 32.32 17.14
C ASP A 329 -4.43 30.96 16.83
N THR A 330 -5.36 30.54 17.71
CA THR A 330 -6.14 29.31 17.55
C THR A 330 -7.02 29.33 16.28
N ALA A 331 -7.45 30.51 15.86
CA ALA A 331 -8.23 30.69 14.63
C ALA A 331 -7.37 30.51 13.38
N ALA A 332 -6.17 31.10 13.36
CA ALA A 332 -5.18 30.84 12.31
C ALA A 332 -4.78 29.37 12.28
N GLN A 333 -4.60 28.71 13.44
CA GLN A 333 -4.31 27.28 13.50
C GLN A 333 -5.47 26.42 12.99
N ALA A 334 -6.73 26.78 13.23
CA ALA A 334 -7.91 26.08 12.70
C ALA A 334 -8.02 26.24 11.17
N GLN A 335 -7.84 27.46 10.66
CA GLN A 335 -7.81 27.76 9.22
C GLN A 335 -6.63 27.04 8.51
N TRP A 336 -5.48 26.96 9.15
CA TRP A 336 -4.33 26.21 8.66
C TRP A 336 -4.61 24.72 8.61
N LYS A 337 -5.25 24.17 9.66
CA LYS A 337 -5.66 22.77 9.73
C LYS A 337 -6.64 22.42 8.61
N GLU A 338 -7.59 23.28 8.30
CA GLU A 338 -8.58 23.03 7.26
C GLU A 338 -8.00 23.15 5.84
N GLY A 339 -7.23 24.20 5.57
CA GLY A 339 -6.53 24.39 4.29
C GLY A 339 -5.50 23.29 4.03
N ASP A 340 -4.80 22.86 5.06
CA ASP A 340 -3.80 21.79 4.99
C ASP A 340 -4.44 20.42 4.70
N THR A 341 -5.55 20.12 5.33
CA THR A 341 -6.30 18.87 5.12
C THR A 341 -6.84 18.75 3.69
N SER A 342 -7.42 19.81 3.15
CA SER A 342 -7.93 19.83 1.77
C SER A 342 -6.80 19.71 0.75
N SER A 343 -5.69 20.42 0.97
CA SER A 343 -4.51 20.33 0.11
C SER A 343 -3.88 18.94 0.13
N THR A 344 -3.91 18.26 1.26
CA THR A 344 -3.41 16.87 1.38
C THR A 344 -4.27 15.90 0.60
N LEU A 345 -5.60 15.97 0.70
CA LEU A 345 -6.53 15.16 -0.10
C LEU A 345 -6.29 15.37 -1.61
N GLN A 346 -6.07 16.61 -2.03
CA GLN A 346 -5.78 16.95 -3.42
C GLN A 346 -4.44 16.39 -3.86
N LEU A 347 -3.39 16.54 -3.06
CA LEU A 347 -2.05 16.09 -3.39
C LEU A 347 -1.97 14.55 -3.53
N PHE A 348 -2.69 13.81 -2.67
CA PHE A 348 -2.79 12.35 -2.81
C PHE A 348 -3.45 11.96 -4.13
N ALA A 349 -4.54 12.62 -4.50
CA ALA A 349 -5.19 12.37 -5.78
C ALA A 349 -4.26 12.68 -6.96
N GLU A 350 -3.63 13.84 -6.97
CA GLU A 350 -2.74 14.29 -8.06
C GLU A 350 -1.51 13.39 -8.23
N ASN A 351 -0.85 13.02 -7.12
CA ASN A 351 0.35 12.18 -7.18
C ASN A 351 0.08 10.74 -7.66
N THR A 352 -1.17 10.28 -7.57
CA THR A 352 -1.57 8.95 -8.05
C THR A 352 -2.36 8.99 -9.35
N GLY A 353 -2.64 10.20 -9.89
CA GLY A 353 -3.43 10.37 -11.12
C GLY A 353 -4.93 10.18 -10.92
N GLY A 354 -5.41 10.21 -9.68
CA GLY A 354 -6.81 10.24 -9.33
C GLY A 354 -7.41 11.65 -9.33
N LYS A 355 -8.45 11.87 -8.54
CA LYS A 355 -9.16 13.15 -8.46
C LYS A 355 -9.66 13.40 -7.04
N ALA A 356 -9.51 14.64 -6.55
CA ALA A 356 -10.11 15.06 -5.30
C ALA A 356 -11.49 15.71 -5.55
N PHE A 357 -12.45 15.30 -4.74
CA PHE A 357 -13.80 15.86 -4.70
C PHE A 357 -13.95 16.61 -3.37
N LEU A 358 -13.67 17.89 -3.40
CA LEU A 358 -13.67 18.76 -2.24
C LEU A 358 -14.93 19.62 -2.22
N GLY A 359 -15.51 19.82 -1.03
CA GLY A 359 -16.59 20.76 -0.85
C GLY A 359 -17.93 20.39 -1.47
N GLY A 360 -18.15 19.14 -1.83
CA GLY A 360 -19.39 18.70 -2.47
C GLY A 360 -20.54 18.56 -1.46
N ASN A 361 -21.71 19.19 -1.78
CA ASN A 361 -22.92 19.06 -0.95
C ASN A 361 -23.71 17.78 -1.24
N ASN A 362 -23.34 17.02 -2.27
CA ASN A 362 -24.03 15.78 -2.67
C ASN A 362 -23.04 14.60 -2.72
N LEU A 363 -22.79 14.00 -1.58
CA LEU A 363 -21.88 12.86 -1.44
C LEU A 363 -22.29 11.65 -2.31
N VAL A 364 -23.59 11.42 -2.53
CA VAL A 364 -24.08 10.33 -3.39
C VAL A 364 -23.58 10.53 -4.83
N GLN A 365 -23.72 11.73 -5.37
CA GLN A 365 -23.23 12.06 -6.70
C GLN A 365 -21.69 12.02 -6.75
N THR A 366 -21.03 12.43 -5.68
CA THR A 366 -19.56 12.37 -5.56
C THR A 366 -19.04 10.93 -5.61
N PHE A 367 -19.65 10.00 -4.86
CA PHE A 367 -19.31 8.58 -4.94
C PHE A 367 -19.53 8.02 -6.35
N ARG A 368 -20.64 8.38 -7.00
CA ARG A 368 -20.91 7.95 -8.38
C ARG A 368 -19.84 8.46 -9.35
N GLN A 369 -19.47 9.72 -9.26
CA GLN A 369 -18.41 10.29 -10.10
C GLN A 369 -17.05 9.63 -9.84
N ALA A 370 -16.71 9.38 -8.58
CA ALA A 370 -15.44 8.73 -8.21
C ALA A 370 -15.34 7.30 -8.73
N THR A 371 -16.45 6.54 -8.74
CA THR A 371 -16.48 5.18 -9.27
C THR A 371 -16.50 5.12 -10.80
N GLN A 372 -16.93 6.15 -11.51
CA GLN A 372 -17.08 6.13 -12.97
C GLN A 372 -15.93 6.80 -13.75
N ASP A 373 -15.05 7.53 -13.06
CA ASP A 373 -14.13 8.47 -13.70
C ASP A 373 -12.99 7.82 -14.52
N ASP A 374 -12.64 6.58 -14.32
CA ASP A 374 -11.52 5.89 -15.00
C ASP A 374 -11.90 4.63 -15.78
N SER A 375 -13.10 4.61 -16.35
CA SER A 375 -13.57 3.50 -17.17
C SER A 375 -12.73 3.23 -18.43
N SER A 376 -11.94 4.19 -18.89
CA SER A 376 -11.00 4.05 -20.00
C SER A 376 -9.82 4.98 -19.84
N TYR A 377 -8.63 4.54 -20.23
CA TYR A 377 -7.39 5.30 -20.11
C TYR A 377 -6.36 4.86 -21.15
N TYR A 378 -5.34 5.68 -21.35
CA TYR A 378 -4.16 5.33 -22.14
C TYR A 378 -3.03 4.91 -21.21
N MET A 379 -2.47 3.73 -21.42
CA MET A 379 -1.26 3.28 -20.74
C MET A 379 -0.06 3.80 -21.52
N LEU A 380 0.66 4.75 -20.94
CA LEU A 380 1.93 5.24 -21.44
C LEU A 380 3.05 4.61 -20.62
N GLY A 381 4.16 4.24 -21.27
CA GLY A 381 5.32 3.72 -20.56
C GLY A 381 6.61 4.14 -21.21
N TYR A 382 7.67 4.32 -20.39
CA TYR A 382 9.01 4.60 -20.85
C TYR A 382 10.05 3.99 -19.91
N TYR A 383 11.24 3.77 -20.43
CA TYR A 383 12.32 3.16 -19.67
C TYR A 383 13.17 4.21 -18.96
N VAL A 384 13.51 3.94 -17.70
CA VAL A 384 14.40 4.74 -16.85
C VAL A 384 15.59 3.88 -16.45
N SER A 385 16.81 4.35 -16.72
CA SER A 385 18.02 3.69 -16.24
C SER A 385 18.34 4.15 -14.82
N ARG A 386 18.39 3.21 -13.88
CA ARG A 386 18.74 3.47 -12.47
C ARG A 386 20.18 4.00 -12.33
N SER A 387 21.09 3.58 -13.19
CA SER A 387 22.50 4.01 -13.15
C SER A 387 22.70 5.48 -13.53
N SER A 388 21.81 6.04 -14.35
CA SER A 388 21.89 7.43 -14.85
C SER A 388 20.86 8.39 -14.24
N THR A 389 19.91 7.87 -13.48
CA THR A 389 18.83 8.66 -12.86
C THR A 389 19.06 8.76 -11.35
N LYS A 390 19.00 9.97 -10.80
CA LYS A 390 19.15 10.17 -9.35
C LYS A 390 18.01 9.50 -8.60
N ALA A 391 18.29 8.99 -7.41
CA ALA A 391 17.24 8.56 -6.50
C ALA A 391 16.42 9.77 -6.00
N GLY A 392 15.13 9.57 -5.74
CA GLY A 392 14.21 10.59 -5.26
C GLY A 392 12.96 10.73 -6.11
N TRP A 393 12.23 11.81 -5.90
CA TRP A 393 11.03 12.13 -6.66
C TRP A 393 11.36 12.66 -8.05
N HIS A 394 10.70 12.14 -9.08
CA HIS A 394 10.80 12.56 -10.47
C HIS A 394 9.44 13.05 -10.96
N GLN A 395 9.41 14.28 -11.44
CA GLN A 395 8.21 14.87 -12.00
C GLN A 395 7.93 14.32 -13.40
N VAL A 396 6.66 14.02 -13.67
CA VAL A 396 6.19 13.58 -14.99
C VAL A 396 5.20 14.60 -15.52
N SER A 397 5.28 14.90 -16.81
CA SER A 397 4.26 15.68 -17.50
C SER A 397 3.87 15.03 -18.83
N VAL A 398 2.56 14.94 -19.06
CA VAL A 398 1.96 14.45 -20.31
C VAL A 398 1.18 15.59 -20.95
N THR A 399 1.44 15.86 -22.22
CA THR A 399 0.70 16.81 -23.02
C THR A 399 0.06 16.12 -24.22
N ILE A 400 -1.12 16.59 -24.65
CA ILE A 400 -1.88 16.05 -25.76
C ILE A 400 -2.06 17.13 -26.82
N SER A 401 -1.79 16.78 -28.08
CA SER A 401 -1.92 17.72 -29.20
C SER A 401 -3.37 18.01 -29.58
N LYS A 402 -4.31 17.10 -29.26
CA LYS A 402 -5.74 17.23 -29.60
C LYS A 402 -6.38 18.40 -28.85
N LYS A 403 -6.92 19.34 -29.59
CA LYS A 403 -7.58 20.55 -29.06
C LYS A 403 -8.80 20.17 -28.20
N GLY A 404 -8.86 20.72 -26.99
CA GLY A 404 -9.95 20.50 -26.04
C GLY A 404 -9.83 19.26 -25.17
N ALA A 405 -8.83 18.39 -25.41
CA ALA A 405 -8.52 17.25 -24.56
C ALA A 405 -7.85 17.71 -23.26
N ARG A 406 -8.20 17.04 -22.15
CA ARG A 406 -7.56 17.19 -20.84
C ARG A 406 -7.00 15.85 -20.41
N ALA A 407 -5.70 15.85 -20.10
CA ALA A 407 -5.03 14.67 -19.55
C ALA A 407 -5.00 14.72 -18.03
N ARG A 408 -5.27 13.58 -17.39
CA ARG A 408 -5.06 13.39 -15.97
C ARG A 408 -4.23 12.11 -15.76
N TYR A 409 -3.12 12.27 -15.08
CA TYR A 409 -2.10 11.26 -14.87
C TYR A 409 -1.41 11.56 -13.54
N ARG A 410 -0.58 10.66 -13.04
CA ARG A 410 0.22 10.89 -11.83
C ARG A 410 1.29 11.96 -12.07
N ASN A 411 1.46 12.87 -11.13
CA ASN A 411 2.42 13.98 -11.23
C ASN A 411 3.88 13.54 -11.24
N GLY A 412 4.17 12.34 -10.81
CA GLY A 412 5.54 11.84 -10.76
C GLY A 412 5.64 10.39 -10.26
N PHE A 413 6.86 9.96 -10.00
CA PHE A 413 7.19 8.68 -9.39
C PHE A 413 8.42 8.82 -8.49
N PHE A 414 8.55 7.92 -7.54
CA PHE A 414 9.69 7.86 -6.64
C PHE A 414 10.66 6.74 -7.04
N LEU A 415 11.93 7.09 -7.26
CA LEU A 415 13.01 6.14 -7.52
C LEU A 415 13.81 5.95 -6.23
N PRO A 416 13.79 4.78 -5.57
CA PRO A 416 14.52 4.58 -4.32
C PRO A 416 16.02 4.58 -4.54
N LYS A 417 16.76 5.03 -3.53
CA LYS A 417 18.22 5.14 -3.54
C LYS A 417 18.91 3.78 -3.66
N ASP A 418 18.36 2.79 -2.99
CA ASP A 418 18.75 1.39 -3.05
C ASP A 418 17.51 0.52 -3.16
N THR A 419 17.61 -0.65 -3.76
CA THR A 419 16.63 -1.71 -3.59
C THR A 419 16.78 -2.27 -2.18
N SER A 420 16.60 -1.44 -1.15
CA SER A 420 16.49 -1.95 0.21
C SER A 420 15.26 -2.84 0.20
N THR A 421 15.50 -4.12 0.17
CA THR A 421 14.49 -5.12 0.46
C THR A 421 13.93 -4.74 1.81
N THR A 422 12.73 -4.17 1.84
CA THR A 422 11.89 -4.16 3.04
C THR A 422 12.12 -5.51 3.67
N SER A 423 12.46 -5.56 4.94
CA SER A 423 12.88 -6.81 5.55
C SER A 423 11.84 -7.89 5.20
N ALA A 424 12.26 -8.98 4.61
CA ALA A 424 11.37 -10.08 4.19
C ALA A 424 10.41 -10.50 5.33
N ARG A 425 10.85 -10.32 6.57
CA ARG A 425 10.04 -10.56 7.78
C ARG A 425 8.92 -9.53 7.94
N GLN A 426 9.16 -8.27 7.61
CA GLN A 426 8.13 -7.22 7.70
C GLN A 426 7.03 -7.45 6.69
N ASP A 427 7.38 -7.84 5.46
CA ASP A 427 6.39 -8.14 4.40
C ASP A 427 5.49 -9.32 4.79
N VAL A 428 6.08 -10.42 5.27
CA VAL A 428 5.34 -11.60 5.73
C VAL A 428 4.47 -11.27 6.94
N HIS A 429 4.99 -10.50 7.90
CA HIS A 429 4.22 -10.06 9.07
C HIS A 429 3.03 -9.17 8.67
N LEU A 430 3.24 -8.24 7.73
CA LEU A 430 2.19 -7.40 7.18
C LEU A 430 1.07 -8.25 6.57
N ALA A 431 1.43 -9.28 5.76
CA ALA A 431 0.46 -10.16 5.12
C ALA A 431 -0.28 -11.07 6.12
N LEU A 432 0.38 -11.53 7.19
CA LEU A 432 -0.23 -12.33 8.25
C LEU A 432 -1.22 -11.53 9.12
N SER A 433 -1.00 -10.22 9.27
CA SER A 433 -1.84 -9.33 10.07
C SER A 433 -2.91 -8.60 9.27
N SER A 434 -2.77 -8.50 7.95
CA SER A 434 -3.70 -7.80 7.08
C SER A 434 -5.05 -8.54 6.97
N PRO A 435 -6.18 -7.82 6.94
CA PRO A 435 -7.48 -8.42 6.64
C PRO A 435 -7.63 -8.77 5.14
N LEU A 436 -6.76 -8.23 4.27
CA LEU A 436 -6.82 -8.42 2.83
C LEU A 436 -6.03 -9.65 2.39
N ASP A 437 -6.50 -10.32 1.35
CA ASP A 437 -5.73 -11.33 0.64
C ASP A 437 -4.78 -10.64 -0.35
N PHE A 438 -3.52 -11.05 -0.32
CA PHE A 438 -2.49 -10.56 -1.21
C PHE A 438 -2.43 -11.44 -2.44
N VAL A 439 -2.48 -10.83 -3.63
CA VAL A 439 -2.64 -11.56 -4.90
C VAL A 439 -1.39 -11.53 -5.80
N GLY A 440 -0.28 -11.01 -5.30
CA GLY A 440 0.98 -10.96 -6.05
C GLY A 440 1.60 -12.34 -6.34
N VAL A 441 1.29 -13.34 -5.52
CA VAL A 441 1.57 -14.77 -5.75
C VAL A 441 0.24 -15.51 -5.70
N PRO A 442 -0.17 -16.20 -6.79
CA PRO A 442 -1.37 -17.01 -6.77
C PRO A 442 -1.19 -18.20 -5.84
N VAL A 443 -2.14 -18.38 -4.92
CA VAL A 443 -2.13 -19.51 -3.95
C VAL A 443 -3.52 -20.04 -3.71
N SER A 444 -3.63 -21.34 -3.51
CA SER A 444 -4.83 -21.98 -3.01
C SER A 444 -4.53 -22.97 -1.89
N ILE A 445 -5.46 -23.09 -0.94
CA ILE A 445 -5.39 -24.01 0.18
C ILE A 445 -6.52 -25.02 0.12
N ARG A 446 -6.17 -26.29 0.37
CA ARG A 446 -7.11 -27.36 0.60
C ARG A 446 -6.75 -28.08 1.89
N TRP A 447 -7.74 -28.27 2.77
CA TRP A 447 -7.58 -29.11 3.95
C TRP A 447 -7.56 -30.59 3.52
N SER A 448 -6.46 -31.30 3.83
CA SER A 448 -6.23 -32.67 3.34
C SER A 448 -6.42 -33.75 4.42
N GLY A 449 -6.94 -33.36 5.57
CA GLY A 449 -7.33 -34.27 6.65
C GLY A 449 -6.72 -33.96 8.00
N THR A 450 -7.02 -34.82 8.97
CA THR A 450 -6.55 -34.70 10.36
C THR A 450 -5.82 -35.95 10.79
N SER A 451 -4.95 -35.85 11.79
CA SER A 451 -4.30 -36.96 12.47
C SER A 451 -4.03 -36.59 13.94
N ALA A 452 -3.75 -37.57 14.78
CA ALA A 452 -3.37 -37.28 16.16
C ALA A 452 -2.20 -36.30 16.23
N GLY A 453 -2.29 -35.32 17.10
CA GLY A 453 -1.24 -34.33 17.32
C GLY A 453 -0.04 -34.91 18.05
N LYS A 454 1.09 -34.23 17.99
CA LYS A 454 2.30 -34.60 18.74
C LYS A 454 2.15 -34.35 20.26
N SER A 455 1.26 -33.45 20.64
CA SER A 455 0.97 -33.08 22.03
C SER A 455 -0.43 -33.56 22.41
N ALA A 456 -0.61 -33.98 23.65
CA ALA A 456 -1.92 -34.37 24.17
C ALA A 456 -2.94 -33.23 24.02
N GLY A 457 -4.17 -33.54 23.58
CA GLY A 457 -5.24 -32.57 23.38
C GLY A 457 -5.10 -31.69 22.13
N LYS A 458 -4.14 -31.98 21.22
CA LYS A 458 -4.02 -31.30 19.94
C LYS A 458 -4.22 -32.27 18.77
N THR A 459 -4.83 -31.76 17.71
CA THR A 459 -5.01 -32.46 16.44
C THR A 459 -4.08 -31.84 15.40
N ARG A 460 -3.38 -32.65 14.64
CA ARG A 460 -2.64 -32.20 13.48
C ARG A 460 -3.57 -32.07 12.28
N VAL A 461 -3.86 -30.84 11.89
CA VAL A 461 -4.65 -30.52 10.70
C VAL A 461 -3.71 -30.38 9.52
N LYS A 462 -3.87 -31.24 8.51
CA LYS A 462 -3.04 -31.29 7.31
C LYS A 462 -3.63 -30.39 6.23
N PHE A 463 -2.76 -29.76 5.46
CA PHE A 463 -3.14 -28.92 4.33
C PHE A 463 -2.23 -29.12 3.13
N ASP A 464 -2.79 -28.88 1.96
CA ASP A 464 -2.09 -28.77 0.69
C ASP A 464 -2.16 -27.31 0.26
N LEU A 465 -1.02 -26.62 0.23
CA LEU A 465 -0.85 -25.27 -0.31
C LEU A 465 -0.38 -25.41 -1.76
N VAL A 466 -1.23 -25.04 -2.70
CA VAL A 466 -0.98 -25.17 -4.14
C VAL A 466 -0.62 -23.80 -4.71
N MET A 467 0.50 -23.74 -5.41
CA MET A 467 0.99 -22.59 -6.15
C MET A 467 1.07 -23.02 -7.63
N PRO A 468 0.37 -22.32 -8.54
CA PRO A 468 0.33 -22.71 -9.97
C PRO A 468 1.67 -22.43 -10.67
N ALA A 469 1.74 -22.75 -11.95
CA ALA A 469 2.90 -22.48 -12.79
C ALA A 469 3.34 -21.02 -12.71
N ASN A 470 4.64 -20.78 -12.76
CA ASN A 470 5.25 -19.43 -12.71
C ASN A 470 4.91 -18.60 -11.46
N PHE A 471 4.58 -19.26 -10.35
CA PHE A 471 4.25 -18.58 -9.08
C PHE A 471 5.44 -17.83 -8.46
N THR A 472 6.67 -18.21 -8.78
CA THR A 472 7.91 -17.65 -8.22
C THR A 472 8.90 -17.27 -9.31
N SER A 473 9.76 -16.32 -9.02
CA SER A 473 10.91 -15.95 -9.84
C SER A 473 12.05 -16.93 -9.60
N VAL A 474 12.81 -17.20 -10.65
CA VAL A 474 14.01 -18.05 -10.61
C VAL A 474 15.16 -17.27 -11.22
N ASP A 475 16.30 -17.22 -10.52
CA ASP A 475 17.53 -16.64 -11.06
C ASP A 475 18.31 -17.71 -11.84
N GLU A 476 18.12 -17.72 -13.15
CA GLU A 476 18.79 -18.67 -14.06
C GLU A 476 20.31 -18.42 -14.13
N ALA A 477 20.74 -17.18 -13.91
CA ALA A 477 22.17 -16.83 -13.90
C ALA A 477 22.89 -17.40 -12.66
N ASP A 478 22.17 -17.54 -11.53
CA ASP A 478 22.66 -18.23 -10.34
C ASP A 478 22.11 -19.67 -10.27
N ARG A 479 22.38 -20.46 -11.32
CA ARG A 479 22.07 -21.91 -11.36
C ARG A 479 20.62 -22.24 -10.99
N ASN A 480 19.66 -21.49 -11.51
CA ASN A 480 18.23 -21.66 -11.23
C ASN A 480 17.89 -21.51 -9.73
N HIS A 481 18.47 -20.51 -9.08
CA HIS A 481 18.21 -20.21 -7.68
C HIS A 481 16.77 -19.77 -7.46
N MET A 482 16.12 -20.35 -6.47
CA MET A 482 14.75 -20.05 -6.05
C MET A 482 14.68 -19.82 -4.55
N VAL A 483 14.00 -18.74 -4.13
CA VAL A 483 13.81 -18.41 -2.71
C VAL A 483 12.34 -18.09 -2.44
N VAL A 484 11.68 -18.98 -1.67
CA VAL A 484 10.26 -18.85 -1.30
C VAL A 484 10.09 -18.94 0.21
N ASP A 485 9.47 -17.96 0.82
CA ASP A 485 9.08 -18.00 2.23
C ASP A 485 7.59 -18.40 2.33
N ILE A 486 7.28 -19.36 3.20
CA ILE A 486 5.93 -19.84 3.48
C ILE A 486 5.66 -19.64 4.97
N ALA A 487 4.55 -18.98 5.28
CA ALA A 487 4.12 -18.79 6.66
C ALA A 487 2.62 -19.05 6.81
N ALA A 488 2.21 -19.46 8.00
CA ALA A 488 0.81 -19.59 8.35
C ALA A 488 0.60 -19.22 9.82
N VAL A 489 -0.54 -18.60 10.13
CA VAL A 489 -0.98 -18.35 11.50
C VAL A 489 -2.45 -18.73 11.66
N ALA A 490 -2.73 -19.55 12.66
CA ALA A 490 -4.10 -19.91 13.06
C ALA A 490 -4.53 -19.01 14.22
N ARG A 491 -5.65 -18.28 14.04
CA ARG A 491 -6.22 -17.40 15.05
C ARG A 491 -7.58 -17.94 15.51
N ASN A 492 -7.82 -17.86 16.81
CA ASN A 492 -9.14 -18.16 17.37
C ASN A 492 -10.15 -16.99 17.09
N PRO A 493 -11.45 -17.13 17.39
CA PRO A 493 -12.45 -16.08 17.16
C PRO A 493 -12.20 -14.76 17.91
N VAL A 494 -11.37 -14.78 18.97
CA VAL A 494 -10.96 -13.57 19.72
C VAL A 494 -9.75 -12.88 19.07
N GLY A 495 -9.14 -13.50 18.02
CA GLY A 495 -7.98 -12.95 17.29
C GLY A 495 -6.61 -13.39 17.81
N GLU A 496 -6.54 -14.24 18.85
CA GLU A 496 -5.27 -14.72 19.41
C GLU A 496 -4.64 -15.79 18.51
N ALA A 497 -3.32 -15.68 18.30
CA ALA A 497 -2.55 -16.69 17.57
C ALA A 497 -2.38 -17.96 18.42
N VAL A 498 -2.86 -19.09 17.91
CA VAL A 498 -2.83 -20.40 18.60
C VAL A 498 -1.77 -21.32 18.03
N ALA A 499 -1.49 -21.21 16.75
CA ALA A 499 -0.43 -21.97 16.08
C ALA A 499 0.17 -21.15 14.94
N GLU A 500 1.47 -21.33 14.74
CA GLU A 500 2.23 -20.67 13.70
C GLU A 500 3.12 -21.67 12.95
N LEU A 501 3.37 -21.39 11.69
CA LEU A 501 4.31 -22.08 10.84
C LEU A 501 5.12 -21.04 10.06
N SER A 502 6.42 -21.25 9.97
CA SER A 502 7.30 -20.45 9.10
C SER A 502 8.36 -21.37 8.52
N GLN A 503 8.50 -21.34 7.20
CA GLN A 503 9.50 -22.12 6.47
C GLN A 503 10.03 -21.31 5.29
N ARG A 504 11.35 -21.39 5.10
CA ARG A 504 12.02 -20.86 3.92
C ARG A 504 12.50 -22.03 3.05
N ILE A 505 12.19 -21.95 1.78
CA ILE A 505 12.72 -22.82 0.73
C ILE A 505 13.73 -21.98 -0.04
N ASP A 506 15.00 -22.30 0.09
CA ASP A 506 16.13 -21.61 -0.53
C ASP A 506 16.96 -22.69 -1.22
N THR A 507 16.89 -22.78 -2.54
CA THR A 507 17.44 -23.93 -3.28
C THR A 507 17.78 -23.57 -4.71
N HIS A 508 18.70 -24.34 -5.27
CA HIS A 508 19.01 -24.34 -6.70
C HIS A 508 18.28 -25.50 -7.37
N LEU A 509 17.48 -25.20 -8.37
CA LEU A 509 16.65 -26.19 -9.05
C LEU A 509 17.46 -26.98 -10.08
N SER A 510 17.21 -28.29 -10.15
CA SER A 510 17.63 -29.10 -11.29
C SER A 510 16.86 -28.68 -12.54
N PRO A 511 17.31 -29.03 -13.77
CA PRO A 511 16.54 -28.77 -15.00
C PRO A 511 15.10 -29.28 -14.92
N ASP A 512 14.88 -30.50 -14.44
CA ASP A 512 13.54 -31.08 -14.24
C ASP A 512 12.72 -30.30 -13.20
N GLY A 513 13.39 -29.83 -12.12
CA GLY A 513 12.78 -28.98 -11.08
C GLY A 513 12.37 -27.62 -11.61
N LEU A 514 13.17 -27.02 -12.49
CA LEU A 514 12.84 -25.76 -13.16
C LEU A 514 11.63 -25.94 -14.07
N GLU A 515 11.61 -26.98 -14.91
CA GLU A 515 10.48 -27.31 -15.77
C GLU A 515 9.19 -27.53 -14.96
N GLN A 516 9.30 -28.26 -13.84
CA GLN A 516 8.19 -28.46 -12.91
C GLN A 516 7.62 -27.13 -12.39
N ILE A 517 8.46 -26.20 -11.91
CA ILE A 517 8.02 -24.92 -11.39
C ILE A 517 7.42 -24.03 -12.49
N GLN A 518 8.02 -24.02 -13.68
CA GLN A 518 7.57 -23.18 -14.79
C GLN A 518 6.26 -23.66 -15.42
N HIS A 519 6.01 -24.97 -15.49
CA HIS A 519 4.87 -25.54 -16.21
C HIS A 519 3.79 -26.14 -15.31
N HIS A 520 4.13 -26.59 -14.11
CA HIS A 520 3.19 -27.29 -13.22
C HIS A 520 3.04 -26.63 -11.85
N GLY A 521 3.97 -25.74 -11.46
CA GLY A 521 3.97 -25.12 -10.14
C GLY A 521 4.40 -26.06 -9.03
N MET A 522 3.97 -25.79 -7.78
CA MET A 522 4.37 -26.53 -6.58
C MET A 522 3.18 -26.75 -5.65
N THR A 523 3.16 -27.94 -5.04
CA THR A 523 2.28 -28.22 -3.90
C THR A 523 3.11 -28.43 -2.64
N TYR A 524 2.93 -27.52 -1.68
CA TYR A 524 3.54 -27.63 -0.36
C TYR A 524 2.58 -28.28 0.63
N ARG A 525 2.99 -29.42 1.21
CA ARG A 525 2.20 -30.20 2.16
C ARG A 525 2.75 -30.10 3.56
N ASN A 526 1.93 -29.69 4.51
CA ASN A 526 2.31 -29.63 5.93
C ASN A 526 1.07 -29.75 6.83
N GLY A 527 1.17 -29.36 8.10
CA GLY A 527 0.05 -29.38 9.04
C GLY A 527 0.33 -28.57 10.29
N LEU A 528 -0.74 -28.00 10.83
CA LEU A 528 -0.76 -27.21 12.07
C LEU A 528 -1.24 -28.08 13.24
N GLN A 529 -0.71 -27.82 14.44
CA GLN A 529 -1.11 -28.49 15.70
C GLN A 529 -2.12 -27.60 16.42
N LEU A 530 -3.40 -27.94 16.34
CA LEU A 530 -4.49 -27.14 16.89
C LEU A 530 -5.25 -27.90 17.98
N PRO A 531 -5.61 -27.27 19.11
CA PRO A 531 -6.61 -27.79 20.02
C PRO A 531 -7.99 -27.83 19.34
N PRO A 532 -8.99 -28.53 19.91
CA PRO A 532 -10.37 -28.43 19.45
C PRO A 532 -10.86 -26.98 19.49
N GLY A 533 -11.57 -26.55 18.45
CA GLY A 533 -12.08 -25.18 18.33
C GLY A 533 -12.24 -24.72 16.88
N GLU A 534 -12.68 -23.49 16.71
CA GLU A 534 -12.80 -22.81 15.41
C GLU A 534 -11.63 -21.86 15.20
N TYR A 535 -11.10 -21.85 13.98
CA TYR A 535 -9.93 -21.05 13.63
C TYR A 535 -10.08 -20.43 12.25
N MET A 536 -9.55 -19.22 12.11
CA MET A 536 -9.21 -18.65 10.82
C MET A 536 -7.71 -18.78 10.63
N VAL A 537 -7.30 -19.52 9.62
CA VAL A 537 -5.87 -19.71 9.29
C VAL A 537 -5.52 -18.86 8.10
N ARG A 538 -4.56 -17.96 8.28
CA ARG A 538 -4.00 -17.16 7.19
C ARG A 538 -2.68 -17.78 6.74
N PHE A 539 -2.62 -18.07 5.45
CA PHE A 539 -1.43 -18.55 4.77
C PHE A 539 -0.79 -17.43 3.96
N VAL A 540 0.53 -17.38 3.94
CA VAL A 540 1.31 -16.39 3.20
C VAL A 540 2.41 -17.10 2.44
N VAL A 541 2.59 -16.73 1.18
CA VAL A 541 3.71 -17.15 0.33
C VAL A 541 4.42 -15.88 -0.18
N ARG A 542 5.73 -15.81 -0.01
CA ARG A 542 6.56 -14.73 -0.52
C ARG A 542 7.57 -15.26 -1.54
N ASP A 543 7.49 -14.78 -2.76
CA ASP A 543 8.54 -14.88 -3.76
C ASP A 543 9.60 -13.83 -3.45
N SER A 544 10.74 -14.27 -2.87
CA SER A 544 11.77 -13.36 -2.38
C SER A 544 12.57 -12.69 -3.50
N LEU A 545 12.77 -13.38 -4.62
CA LEU A 545 13.50 -12.84 -5.77
C LEU A 545 12.63 -11.86 -6.58
N GLY A 546 11.36 -12.21 -6.83
CA GLY A 546 10.41 -11.36 -7.52
C GLY A 546 9.76 -10.29 -6.63
N ASN A 547 10.03 -10.30 -5.32
CA ASN A 547 9.43 -9.41 -4.33
C ASN A 547 7.89 -9.36 -4.42
N ARG A 548 7.25 -10.56 -4.54
CA ARG A 548 5.81 -10.72 -4.65
C ARG A 548 5.26 -11.45 -3.42
N LEU A 549 4.04 -11.12 -3.02
CA LEU A 549 3.33 -11.71 -1.89
C LEU A 549 1.99 -12.29 -2.33
N GLY A 550 1.69 -13.49 -1.85
CA GLY A 550 0.38 -14.09 -1.91
C GLY A 550 -0.13 -14.44 -0.52
N SER A 551 -1.41 -14.23 -0.24
CA SER A 551 -2.01 -14.73 0.99
C SER A 551 -3.45 -15.16 0.76
N VAL A 552 -3.90 -16.11 1.58
CA VAL A 552 -5.26 -16.60 1.58
C VAL A 552 -5.70 -16.94 3.00
N ALA A 553 -6.93 -16.64 3.34
CA ALA A 553 -7.55 -17.00 4.62
C ALA A 553 -8.46 -18.23 4.42
N ALA A 554 -8.29 -19.25 5.28
CA ALA A 554 -9.07 -20.48 5.25
C ALA A 554 -9.63 -20.82 6.64
N PRO A 555 -10.96 -20.88 6.83
CA PRO A 555 -11.55 -21.31 8.09
C PRO A 555 -11.38 -22.81 8.29
N ILE A 556 -11.26 -23.24 9.55
CA ILE A 556 -11.23 -24.64 9.95
C ILE A 556 -11.86 -24.84 11.32
N SER A 557 -12.69 -25.89 11.45
CA SER A 557 -13.22 -26.36 12.72
C SER A 557 -12.53 -27.68 13.10
N VAL A 558 -11.92 -27.72 14.27
CA VAL A 558 -11.24 -28.89 14.81
C VAL A 558 -12.13 -29.52 15.89
N VAL A 559 -12.64 -30.69 15.60
CA VAL A 559 -13.47 -31.47 16.55
C VAL A 559 -12.58 -32.15 17.59
N PRO A 560 -13.09 -32.36 18.82
CA PRO A 560 -12.36 -33.06 19.89
C PRO A 560 -11.90 -34.48 19.54
#